data_ac952d636cb07b9cdb2c80182aedc01c
#
_entry.id   ac952d636cb07b9cdb2c80182aedc01c
#
_cell.length_a   1.000
_cell.length_b   1.000
_cell.length_c   1.000
_cell.angle_alpha   90.00
_cell.angle_beta   90.00
_cell.angle_gamma   90.00
#
_symmetry.space_group_name_H-M   'P 1'
#
loop_
_entity.id
_entity.type
_entity.pdbx_description
1 polymer ?
#
loop_
_entity_poly.entity_id
_entity_poly.type
_entity_poly.pdbx_seq_one_letter_code
_entity_poly.pdbx_strand_id
1 'polypeptide(L)'
;MLSEKYRPTKWDDFVGQPVIEDIKAACGDSWLFDGCGERWLFESENIAGCGKTCAAYVTARALGCSEFATERIDSRSCTIADLRELATSMHTYGCGGNGRRAFIIDEIQHLGQACQRMLLGLLESLPKHVIVIGTTTSTNWADDVDGLYSRWRRFRFRKPNAPEIADHLERIAGELGLTIPPGFRFISYVQGKCGIELKGNNIRDCIDQLPDALRRYKGKARAA
;
A
#
# COMPACT_ATOMS: atom_id res chain seq x y z
N MET A 1 -0.45 6.35 -16.21
CA MET A 1 -0.14 7.43 -15.24
C MET A 1 1.32 7.33 -14.84
N LEU A 2 1.98 8.45 -14.54
CA LEU A 2 3.39 8.46 -14.14
C LEU A 2 3.59 7.73 -12.79
N SER A 3 2.64 7.89 -11.88
CA SER A 3 2.62 7.22 -10.59
C SER A 3 2.62 5.69 -10.68
N GLU A 4 2.11 5.10 -11.76
CA GLU A 4 2.18 3.65 -11.97
C GLU A 4 3.61 3.19 -12.26
N LYS A 5 4.38 3.98 -13.03
CA LYS A 5 5.80 3.70 -13.33
C LYS A 5 6.65 3.76 -12.06
N TYR A 6 6.31 4.65 -11.14
CA TYR A 6 7.04 4.89 -9.89
C TYR A 6 6.39 4.23 -8.67
N ARG A 7 5.56 3.20 -8.88
CA ARG A 7 5.06 2.38 -7.77
C ARG A 7 6.22 1.69 -7.05
N PRO A 8 6.24 1.73 -5.71
CA PRO A 8 7.21 0.97 -4.93
C PRO A 8 7.18 -0.53 -5.28
N THR A 9 8.33 -1.09 -5.64
CA THR A 9 8.51 -2.51 -5.98
C THR A 9 9.50 -3.20 -5.05
N LYS A 10 10.27 -2.44 -4.30
CA LYS A 10 11.23 -2.89 -3.29
C LYS A 10 11.16 -1.98 -2.06
N TRP A 11 11.75 -2.40 -0.97
CA TRP A 11 11.68 -1.70 0.31
C TRP A 11 12.20 -0.26 0.25
N ASP A 12 13.26 -0.01 -0.50
CA ASP A 12 13.91 1.30 -0.61
C ASP A 12 13.11 2.33 -1.43
N ASP A 13 12.05 1.88 -2.11
CA ASP A 13 11.20 2.76 -2.90
C ASP A 13 10.14 3.50 -2.05
N PHE A 14 9.98 3.11 -0.76
CA PHE A 14 8.95 3.71 0.10
C PHE A 14 9.40 5.03 0.70
N VAL A 15 8.70 6.08 0.34
CA VAL A 15 9.00 7.45 0.79
C VAL A 15 8.38 7.73 2.15
N GLY A 16 9.21 8.11 3.12
CA GLY A 16 8.76 8.58 4.41
C GLY A 16 7.94 7.59 5.22
N GLN A 17 8.21 6.27 5.10
CA GLN A 17 7.48 5.21 5.79
C GLN A 17 8.40 4.45 6.75
N PRO A 18 8.60 4.94 7.99
CA PRO A 18 9.45 4.24 8.97
C PRO A 18 8.93 2.84 9.31
N VAL A 19 7.62 2.60 9.21
CA VAL A 19 7.00 1.29 9.42
C VAL A 19 7.54 0.18 8.51
N ILE A 20 8.23 0.53 7.43
CA ILE A 20 8.86 -0.44 6.52
C ILE A 20 9.95 -1.25 7.24
N GLU A 21 10.69 -0.63 8.16
CA GLU A 21 11.71 -1.35 8.92
C GLU A 21 11.08 -2.36 9.89
N ASP A 22 9.94 -2.01 10.51
CA ASP A 22 9.19 -2.94 11.35
C ASP A 22 8.63 -4.11 10.53
N ILE A 23 8.18 -3.85 9.30
CA ILE A 23 7.69 -4.89 8.38
C ILE A 23 8.84 -5.80 7.94
N LYS A 24 10.01 -5.25 7.61
CA LYS A 24 11.21 -6.03 7.27
C LYS A 24 11.62 -6.94 8.42
N ALA A 25 11.69 -6.41 9.64
CA ALA A 25 11.99 -7.18 10.83
C ALA A 25 10.98 -8.32 11.01
N ALA A 26 9.68 -8.01 10.87
CA ALA A 26 8.63 -9.00 10.96
C ALA A 26 8.73 -10.10 9.89
N CYS A 27 9.16 -9.77 8.66
CA CYS A 27 9.43 -10.77 7.62
C CYS A 27 10.58 -11.71 8.03
N GLY A 28 11.62 -11.18 8.66
CA GLY A 28 12.76 -11.97 9.19
C GLY A 28 12.34 -12.94 10.28
N ASP A 29 11.38 -12.54 11.11
CA ASP A 29 10.88 -13.34 12.25
C ASP A 29 9.75 -14.31 11.87
N SER A 30 9.23 -14.26 10.65
CA SER A 30 8.04 -15.03 10.24
C SER A 30 8.23 -16.57 10.33
N TRP A 31 9.45 -17.05 10.34
CA TRP A 31 9.79 -18.47 10.56
C TRP A 31 9.64 -18.93 12.02
N LEU A 32 9.62 -17.98 12.98
CA LEU A 32 9.46 -18.28 14.41
C LEU A 32 8.00 -18.56 14.78
N PHE A 33 7.03 -18.17 13.96
CA PHE A 33 5.62 -18.40 14.20
C PHE A 33 5.22 -19.81 13.74
N ASP A 34 5.76 -20.81 14.44
CA ASP A 34 5.50 -22.21 14.20
C ASP A 34 4.05 -22.57 14.62
N GLY A 35 3.13 -22.56 13.66
CA GLY A 35 1.82 -23.14 13.95
C GLY A 35 0.62 -22.58 13.19
N CYS A 36 0.60 -21.33 12.80
CA CYS A 36 -0.53 -20.72 12.08
C CYS A 36 -0.09 -19.81 10.94
N GLY A 37 -1.00 -19.52 10.02
CA GLY A 37 -0.76 -18.55 8.94
C GLY A 37 -0.62 -17.12 9.45
N GLU A 38 -0.04 -16.27 8.63
CA GLU A 38 0.25 -14.86 8.96
C GLU A 38 -0.94 -13.96 8.64
N ARG A 39 -1.23 -12.99 9.49
CA ARG A 39 -2.35 -12.05 9.39
C ARG A 39 -1.86 -10.64 9.63
N TRP A 40 -1.66 -9.86 8.59
CA TRP A 40 -1.10 -8.54 8.67
C TRP A 40 -2.07 -7.47 8.18
N LEU A 41 -2.21 -6.38 8.91
CA LEU A 41 -3.04 -5.25 8.55
C LEU A 41 -2.18 -4.00 8.36
N PHE A 42 -2.19 -3.47 7.15
CA PHE A 42 -1.56 -2.21 6.81
C PHE A 42 -2.60 -1.10 6.86
N GLU A 43 -2.54 -0.30 7.92
CA GLU A 43 -3.53 0.73 8.22
C GLU A 43 -2.96 2.14 8.09
N SER A 44 -3.83 3.09 7.76
CA SER A 44 -3.52 4.52 7.85
C SER A 44 -4.80 5.28 8.20
N GLU A 45 -4.68 6.40 8.88
CA GLU A 45 -5.81 7.21 9.28
C GLU A 45 -6.16 8.22 8.19
N ASN A 46 -7.22 7.91 7.41
CA ASN A 46 -7.72 8.76 6.32
C ASN A 46 -6.67 9.16 5.25
N ILE A 47 -5.65 8.32 5.04
CA ILE A 47 -4.57 8.60 4.10
C ILE A 47 -4.59 7.58 2.96
N ALA A 48 -4.95 8.04 1.76
CA ALA A 48 -4.79 7.26 0.54
C ALA A 48 -3.41 7.51 -0.09
N GLY A 49 -2.93 6.56 -0.88
CA GLY A 49 -1.71 6.73 -1.68
C GLY A 49 -0.39 6.72 -0.90
N CYS A 50 -0.38 6.29 0.37
CA CYS A 50 0.84 6.17 1.19
C CYS A 50 1.63 4.86 0.99
N GLY A 51 1.22 4.01 0.05
CA GLY A 51 1.97 2.80 -0.32
C GLY A 51 1.52 1.48 0.31
N LYS A 52 0.42 1.41 1.08
CA LYS A 52 -0.07 0.19 1.76
C LYS A 52 -0.17 -1.03 0.83
N THR A 53 -0.90 -0.89 -0.29
CA THR A 53 -1.09 -1.98 -1.24
C THR A 53 0.24 -2.40 -1.89
N CYS A 54 1.14 -1.44 -2.19
CA CYS A 54 2.49 -1.76 -2.69
C CYS A 54 3.29 -2.53 -1.65
N ALA A 55 3.23 -2.09 -0.38
CA ALA A 55 3.90 -2.77 0.72
C ALA A 55 3.38 -4.21 0.90
N ALA A 56 2.07 -4.45 0.70
CA ALA A 56 1.50 -5.79 0.76
C ALA A 56 2.14 -6.74 -0.28
N TYR A 57 2.32 -6.28 -1.51
CA TYR A 57 3.00 -7.07 -2.55
C TYR A 57 4.48 -7.31 -2.25
N VAL A 58 5.20 -6.27 -1.79
CA VAL A 58 6.62 -6.38 -1.43
C VAL A 58 6.80 -7.35 -0.26
N THR A 59 5.90 -7.28 0.73
CA THR A 59 5.86 -8.19 1.88
C THR A 59 5.58 -9.63 1.46
N ALA A 60 4.57 -9.87 0.64
CA ALA A 60 4.26 -11.21 0.13
C ALA A 60 5.48 -11.84 -0.56
N ARG A 61 6.15 -11.06 -1.40
CA ARG A 61 7.39 -11.50 -2.07
C ARG A 61 8.52 -11.77 -1.07
N ALA A 62 8.73 -10.91 -0.08
CA ALA A 62 9.76 -11.08 0.95
C ALA A 62 9.51 -12.33 1.81
N LEU A 63 8.24 -12.69 2.01
CA LEU A 63 7.83 -13.92 2.70
C LEU A 63 7.88 -15.17 1.80
N GLY A 64 8.34 -15.03 0.55
CA GLY A 64 8.57 -16.13 -0.38
C GLY A 64 7.38 -16.52 -1.25
N CYS A 65 6.30 -15.72 -1.27
CA CYS A 65 5.19 -15.95 -2.21
C CYS A 65 5.62 -15.50 -3.62
N SER A 66 5.37 -16.36 -4.61
CA SER A 66 5.53 -15.97 -6.01
C SER A 66 4.40 -15.01 -6.44
N GLU A 67 4.57 -14.38 -7.60
CA GLU A 67 3.54 -13.52 -8.18
C GLU A 67 2.26 -14.32 -8.48
N PHE A 68 2.39 -15.55 -8.99
CA PHE A 68 1.28 -16.46 -9.26
C PHE A 68 0.59 -16.99 -7.99
N ALA A 69 1.27 -16.95 -6.86
CA ALA A 69 0.75 -17.36 -5.56
C ALA A 69 0.26 -16.16 -4.71
N THR A 70 0.22 -14.96 -5.30
CA THR A 70 -0.25 -13.74 -4.66
C THR A 70 -1.53 -13.26 -5.34
N GLU A 71 -2.64 -13.36 -4.62
CA GLU A 71 -3.97 -12.99 -5.10
C GLU A 71 -4.46 -11.71 -4.44
N ARG A 72 -5.04 -10.80 -5.23
CA ARG A 72 -5.65 -9.56 -4.73
C ARG A 72 -7.16 -9.65 -4.79
N ILE A 73 -7.79 -9.26 -3.69
CA ILE A 73 -9.24 -9.21 -3.53
C ILE A 73 -9.63 -7.73 -3.35
N ASP A 74 -10.51 -7.24 -4.21
CA ASP A 74 -11.11 -5.92 -4.04
C ASP A 74 -12.33 -6.04 -3.13
N SER A 75 -12.25 -5.45 -1.94
CA SER A 75 -13.31 -5.53 -0.93
C SER A 75 -14.63 -4.92 -1.38
N ARG A 76 -14.63 -3.99 -2.33
CA ARG A 76 -15.84 -3.34 -2.84
C ARG A 76 -16.73 -4.29 -3.64
N SER A 77 -16.15 -5.25 -4.31
CA SER A 77 -16.85 -6.26 -5.13
C SER A 77 -16.90 -7.63 -4.45
N CYS A 78 -16.23 -7.81 -3.32
CA CYS A 78 -16.10 -9.09 -2.64
C CYS A 78 -17.42 -9.58 -2.06
N THR A 79 -17.80 -10.79 -2.41
CA THR A 79 -19.00 -11.47 -1.92
C THR A 79 -18.66 -12.61 -0.95
N ILE A 80 -19.66 -13.15 -0.26
CA ILE A 80 -19.50 -14.36 0.57
C ILE A 80 -19.06 -15.56 -0.29
N ALA A 81 -19.50 -15.64 -1.55
CA ALA A 81 -19.10 -16.70 -2.45
C ALA A 81 -17.58 -16.63 -2.75
N ASP A 82 -17.06 -15.44 -3.00
CA ASP A 82 -15.62 -15.21 -3.23
C ASP A 82 -14.80 -15.62 -2.00
N LEU A 83 -15.25 -15.28 -0.79
CA LEU A 83 -14.58 -15.70 0.43
C LEU A 83 -14.64 -17.22 0.69
N ARG A 84 -15.69 -17.92 0.23
CA ARG A 84 -15.75 -19.38 0.28
C ARG A 84 -14.78 -20.04 -0.70
N GLU A 85 -14.69 -19.48 -1.90
CA GLU A 85 -13.71 -19.92 -2.90
C GLU A 85 -12.28 -19.68 -2.37
N LEU A 86 -12.04 -18.52 -1.80
CA LEU A 86 -10.79 -18.19 -1.11
C LEU A 86 -10.47 -19.23 -0.03
N ALA A 87 -11.42 -19.53 0.87
CA ALA A 87 -11.25 -20.52 1.92
C ALA A 87 -10.81 -21.89 1.36
N THR A 88 -11.42 -22.31 0.27
CA THR A 88 -11.07 -23.57 -0.39
C THR A 88 -9.65 -23.49 -0.99
N SER A 89 -9.32 -22.39 -1.64
CA SER A 89 -8.01 -22.19 -2.28
C SER A 89 -6.86 -22.07 -1.28
N MET A 90 -7.12 -21.61 -0.06
CA MET A 90 -6.14 -21.52 1.03
C MET A 90 -5.50 -22.86 1.40
N HIS A 91 -6.19 -23.98 1.16
CA HIS A 91 -5.66 -25.31 1.47
C HIS A 91 -4.66 -25.84 0.42
N THR A 92 -4.51 -25.15 -0.69
CA THR A 92 -3.53 -25.50 -1.72
C THR A 92 -2.22 -24.70 -1.56
N TYR A 93 -1.09 -25.33 -1.82
CA TYR A 93 0.20 -24.66 -1.80
C TYR A 93 0.37 -23.74 -3.03
N GLY A 94 1.14 -22.68 -2.85
CA GLY A 94 1.45 -21.74 -3.92
C GLY A 94 2.32 -22.37 -5.00
N CYS A 95 2.08 -22.00 -6.26
CA CYS A 95 2.92 -22.39 -7.36
C CYS A 95 4.17 -21.49 -7.42
N GLY A 96 5.36 -22.08 -7.38
CA GLY A 96 6.63 -21.37 -7.32
C GLY A 96 6.99 -20.82 -5.93
N GLY A 97 8.12 -20.13 -5.84
CA GLY A 97 8.64 -19.62 -4.56
C GLY A 97 8.92 -20.75 -3.57
N ASN A 98 8.55 -20.55 -2.32
CA ASN A 98 8.68 -21.54 -1.24
C ASN A 98 7.37 -22.31 -0.92
N GLY A 99 6.39 -22.27 -1.83
CA GLY A 99 5.08 -22.90 -1.65
C GLY A 99 4.08 -22.07 -0.84
N ARG A 100 4.46 -20.89 -0.34
CA ARG A 100 3.53 -19.98 0.36
C ARG A 100 2.54 -19.31 -0.59
N ARG A 101 1.38 -18.95 -0.05
CA ARG A 101 0.36 -18.16 -0.75
C ARG A 101 0.04 -16.88 0.01
N ALA A 102 -0.15 -15.80 -0.71
CA ALA A 102 -0.57 -14.52 -0.16
C ALA A 102 -1.93 -14.10 -0.71
N PHE A 103 -2.79 -13.64 0.18
CA PHE A 103 -4.07 -13.03 -0.17
C PHE A 103 -4.08 -11.60 0.34
N ILE A 104 -4.16 -10.64 -0.61
CA ILE A 104 -4.18 -9.21 -0.31
C ILE A 104 -5.60 -8.71 -0.41
N ILE A 105 -6.22 -8.39 0.73
CA ILE A 105 -7.56 -7.83 0.81
C ILE A 105 -7.43 -6.31 0.83
N ASP A 106 -7.67 -5.68 -0.33
CA ASP A 106 -7.46 -4.25 -0.49
C ASP A 106 -8.68 -3.45 -0.04
N GLU A 107 -8.45 -2.36 0.73
CA GLU A 107 -9.49 -1.48 1.28
C GLU A 107 -10.55 -2.25 2.12
N ILE A 108 -10.10 -3.09 3.06
CA ILE A 108 -10.90 -4.04 3.85
C ILE A 108 -12.12 -3.38 4.55
N GLN A 109 -12.09 -2.06 4.80
CA GLN A 109 -13.21 -1.31 5.36
C GLN A 109 -14.46 -1.31 4.45
N HIS A 110 -14.34 -1.70 3.20
CA HIS A 110 -15.49 -1.81 2.29
C HIS A 110 -16.15 -3.19 2.28
N LEU A 111 -15.62 -4.15 3.04
CA LEU A 111 -16.29 -5.45 3.22
C LEU A 111 -17.61 -5.26 3.95
N GLY A 112 -18.67 -5.84 3.40
CA GLY A 112 -19.95 -5.94 4.12
C GLY A 112 -19.83 -6.78 5.40
N GLN A 113 -20.66 -6.50 6.40
CA GLN A 113 -20.62 -7.14 7.73
C GLN A 113 -20.63 -8.68 7.66
N ALA A 114 -21.39 -9.27 6.74
CA ALA A 114 -21.43 -10.73 6.55
C ALA A 114 -20.07 -11.28 6.07
N CYS A 115 -19.38 -10.55 5.18
CA CYS A 115 -18.05 -10.91 4.72
C CYS A 115 -17.00 -10.73 5.83
N GLN A 116 -17.13 -9.69 6.66
CA GLN A 116 -16.25 -9.48 7.82
C GLN A 116 -16.36 -10.62 8.83
N ARG A 117 -17.58 -11.10 9.15
CA ARG A 117 -17.81 -12.27 10.03
C ARG A 117 -17.20 -13.54 9.44
N MET A 118 -17.36 -13.76 8.14
CA MET A 118 -16.74 -14.90 7.48
C MET A 118 -15.22 -14.81 7.49
N LEU A 119 -14.67 -13.61 7.24
CA LEU A 119 -13.23 -13.37 7.29
C LEU A 119 -12.65 -13.64 8.68
N LEU A 120 -13.37 -13.28 9.76
CA LEU A 120 -12.96 -13.61 11.13
C LEU A 120 -12.71 -15.12 11.29
N GLY A 121 -13.67 -15.95 10.86
CA GLY A 121 -13.51 -17.41 10.90
C GLY A 121 -12.33 -17.92 10.07
N LEU A 122 -12.11 -17.34 8.90
CA LEU A 122 -10.96 -17.70 8.05
C LEU A 122 -9.62 -17.34 8.71
N LEU A 123 -9.54 -16.16 9.33
CA LEU A 123 -8.33 -15.74 10.05
C LEU A 123 -7.99 -16.61 11.25
N GLU A 124 -8.96 -17.25 11.89
CA GLU A 124 -8.74 -18.14 13.02
C GLU A 124 -8.16 -19.49 12.62
N SER A 125 -8.39 -19.93 11.39
CA SER A 125 -8.02 -21.26 10.87
C SER A 125 -7.06 -21.22 9.69
N LEU A 126 -6.23 -20.17 9.58
CA LEU A 126 -5.29 -20.03 8.46
C LEU A 126 -4.26 -21.16 8.41
N PRO A 127 -4.08 -21.83 7.26
CA PRO A 127 -2.98 -22.77 7.06
C PRO A 127 -1.60 -22.09 7.20
N LYS A 128 -0.60 -22.82 7.69
CA LYS A 128 0.76 -22.30 7.96
C LYS A 128 1.44 -21.64 6.76
N HIS A 129 1.14 -22.09 5.56
CA HIS A 129 1.72 -21.56 4.32
C HIS A 129 0.96 -20.35 3.76
N VAL A 130 -0.11 -19.92 4.42
CA VAL A 130 -0.98 -18.82 3.97
C VAL A 130 -0.66 -17.53 4.71
N ILE A 131 -0.64 -16.45 3.96
CA ILE A 131 -0.48 -15.09 4.46
C ILE A 131 -1.68 -14.27 3.99
N VAL A 132 -2.38 -13.64 4.91
CA VAL A 132 -3.44 -12.68 4.59
C VAL A 132 -2.97 -11.28 4.98
N ILE A 133 -2.99 -10.36 4.01
CA ILE A 133 -2.61 -8.97 4.22
C ILE A 133 -3.80 -8.08 3.90
N GLY A 134 -4.40 -7.48 4.93
CA GLY A 134 -5.43 -6.46 4.77
C GLY A 134 -4.81 -5.07 4.58
N THR A 135 -5.43 -4.21 3.76
CA THR A 135 -5.13 -2.78 3.74
C THR A 135 -6.35 -1.98 4.12
N THR A 136 -6.17 -0.88 4.86
CA THR A 136 -7.28 0.00 5.24
C THR A 136 -6.86 1.46 5.38
N THR A 137 -7.79 2.36 5.08
CA THR A 137 -7.67 3.80 5.37
C THR A 137 -8.49 4.23 6.59
N SER A 138 -9.16 3.29 7.25
CA SER A 138 -9.96 3.52 8.46
C SER A 138 -9.44 2.66 9.60
N THR A 139 -9.34 3.23 10.78
CA THR A 139 -8.96 2.50 12.01
C THR A 139 -10.16 1.86 12.73
N ASN A 140 -11.39 2.28 12.40
CA ASN A 140 -12.63 1.85 13.05
C ASN A 140 -13.52 0.99 12.13
N TRP A 141 -12.93 0.34 11.14
CA TRP A 141 -13.68 -0.40 10.12
C TRP A 141 -14.30 -1.72 10.61
N ALA A 142 -13.84 -2.24 11.73
CA ALA A 142 -14.27 -3.53 12.28
C ALA A 142 -15.09 -3.39 13.58
N ASP A 143 -15.61 -2.20 13.88
CA ASP A 143 -16.34 -1.93 15.12
C ASP A 143 -17.63 -2.80 15.24
N ASP A 144 -18.21 -3.22 14.10
CA ASP A 144 -19.42 -4.03 14.05
C ASP A 144 -19.15 -5.55 14.19
N VAL A 145 -17.88 -5.98 14.19
CA VAL A 145 -17.50 -7.40 14.28
C VAL A 145 -16.45 -7.59 15.37
N ASP A 146 -16.94 -7.95 16.55
CA ASP A 146 -16.11 -8.18 17.73
C ASP A 146 -14.95 -9.13 17.45
N GLY A 147 -13.75 -8.71 17.81
CA GLY A 147 -12.55 -9.52 17.71
C GLY A 147 -11.87 -9.54 16.34
N LEU A 148 -12.48 -9.05 15.27
CA LEU A 148 -11.84 -9.06 13.94
C LEU A 148 -10.57 -8.20 13.92
N TYR A 149 -10.63 -7.00 14.50
CA TYR A 149 -9.48 -6.09 14.53
C TYR A 149 -8.31 -6.62 15.38
N SER A 150 -8.59 -7.35 16.45
CA SER A 150 -7.58 -7.93 17.33
C SER A 150 -6.84 -9.15 16.73
N ARG A 151 -7.35 -9.72 15.65
CA ARG A 151 -6.73 -10.87 14.96
C ARG A 151 -5.57 -10.51 14.07
N TRP A 152 -5.33 -9.22 13.84
CA TRP A 152 -4.32 -8.73 12.92
C TRP A 152 -3.03 -8.27 13.64
N ARG A 153 -1.87 -8.60 13.07
CA ARG A 153 -0.62 -7.88 13.34
C ARG A 153 -0.65 -6.58 12.55
N ARG A 154 -0.67 -5.45 13.25
CA ARG A 154 -0.93 -4.14 12.64
C ARG A 154 0.33 -3.36 12.36
N PHE A 155 0.38 -2.70 11.20
CA PHE A 155 1.45 -1.83 10.77
C PHE A 155 0.84 -0.51 10.29
N ARG A 156 1.19 0.58 10.98
CA ARG A 156 0.59 1.89 10.73
C ARG A 156 1.44 2.73 9.80
N PHE A 157 0.89 3.03 8.63
CA PHE A 157 1.46 3.93 7.65
C PHE A 157 1.11 5.38 7.98
N ARG A 158 2.07 6.29 7.78
CA ARG A 158 1.86 7.73 7.96
C ARG A 158 1.79 8.45 6.61
N LYS A 159 1.32 9.68 6.63
CA LYS A 159 1.48 10.57 5.48
C LYS A 159 2.95 11.01 5.40
N PRO A 160 3.62 10.81 4.25
CA PRO A 160 4.94 11.39 4.05
C PRO A 160 4.89 12.92 4.20
N ASN A 161 5.93 13.51 4.79
CA ASN A 161 6.00 14.95 4.94
C ASN A 161 6.40 15.65 3.63
N ALA A 162 6.21 16.98 3.57
CA ALA A 162 6.46 17.73 2.34
C ALA A 162 7.93 17.68 1.86
N PRO A 163 8.96 17.73 2.72
CA PRO A 163 10.34 17.49 2.30
C PRO A 163 10.56 16.12 1.69
N GLU A 164 10.10 15.04 2.32
CA GLU A 164 10.25 13.66 1.83
C GLU A 164 9.62 13.48 0.43
N ILE A 165 8.45 14.07 0.22
CA ILE A 165 7.80 14.05 -1.10
C ILE A 165 8.59 14.90 -2.10
N ALA A 166 9.08 16.07 -1.71
CA ALA A 166 9.85 16.98 -2.57
C ALA A 166 11.14 16.31 -3.07
N ASP A 167 11.91 15.68 -2.18
CA ASP A 167 13.15 14.96 -2.52
C ASP A 167 12.86 13.81 -3.51
N HIS A 168 11.77 13.10 -3.31
CA HIS A 168 11.34 12.03 -4.21
C HIS A 168 10.95 12.56 -5.60
N LEU A 169 10.22 13.68 -5.66
CA LEU A 169 9.84 14.32 -6.93
C LEU A 169 11.05 14.88 -7.68
N GLU A 170 12.03 15.42 -6.97
CA GLU A 170 13.28 15.89 -7.54
C GLU A 170 14.06 14.73 -8.19
N ARG A 171 14.16 13.58 -7.51
CA ARG A 171 14.75 12.36 -8.07
C ARG A 171 14.02 11.91 -9.33
N ILE A 172 12.67 11.85 -9.30
CA ILE A 172 11.86 11.48 -10.47
C ILE A 172 12.08 12.45 -11.63
N ALA A 173 12.13 13.75 -11.37
CA ALA A 173 12.38 14.76 -12.40
C ALA A 173 13.76 14.56 -13.05
N GLY A 174 14.78 14.25 -12.27
CA GLY A 174 16.13 13.93 -12.76
C GLY A 174 16.15 12.67 -13.63
N GLU A 175 15.53 11.59 -13.17
CA GLU A 175 15.44 10.32 -13.92
C GLU A 175 14.69 10.46 -15.26
N LEU A 176 13.71 11.35 -15.30
CA LEU A 176 12.94 11.62 -16.52
C LEU A 176 13.58 12.71 -17.42
N GLY A 177 14.69 13.30 -16.99
CA GLY A 177 15.32 14.41 -17.73
C GLY A 177 14.41 15.65 -17.86
N LEU A 178 13.52 15.90 -16.88
CA LEU A 178 12.62 17.03 -16.92
C LEU A 178 13.38 18.34 -16.69
N THR A 179 13.14 19.34 -17.52
CA THR A 179 13.72 20.67 -17.32
C THR A 179 13.04 21.37 -16.14
N ILE A 180 13.79 21.62 -15.08
CA ILE A 180 13.31 22.34 -13.90
C ILE A 180 13.46 23.84 -14.17
N PRO A 181 12.36 24.64 -14.18
CA PRO A 181 12.44 26.07 -14.40
C PRO A 181 13.20 26.79 -13.26
N PRO A 182 13.95 27.89 -13.55
CA PRO A 182 14.58 28.69 -12.50
C PRO A 182 13.56 29.15 -11.46
N GLY A 183 13.92 29.01 -10.18
CA GLY A 183 13.05 29.40 -9.06
C GLY A 183 11.95 28.38 -8.69
N PHE A 184 11.77 27.28 -9.43
CA PHE A 184 10.85 26.22 -9.01
C PHE A 184 11.43 25.48 -7.80
N ARG A 185 10.59 25.32 -6.77
CA ARG A 185 10.94 24.58 -5.55
C ARG A 185 9.94 23.45 -5.33
N PHE A 186 10.39 22.21 -5.35
CA PHE A 186 9.54 21.02 -5.14
C PHE A 186 8.76 21.08 -3.83
N ILE A 187 9.38 21.55 -2.76
CA ILE A 187 8.71 21.71 -1.46
C ILE A 187 7.54 22.70 -1.54
N SER A 188 7.71 23.83 -2.26
CA SER A 188 6.65 24.82 -2.46
C SER A 188 5.53 24.26 -3.35
N TYR A 189 5.88 23.41 -4.30
CA TYR A 189 4.91 22.69 -5.13
C TYR A 189 4.05 21.76 -4.29
N VAL A 190 4.67 20.88 -3.46
CA VAL A 190 3.97 19.95 -2.58
C VAL A 190 3.09 20.69 -1.56
N GLN A 191 3.52 21.86 -1.09
CA GLN A 191 2.75 22.70 -0.16
C GLN A 191 1.66 23.55 -0.83
N GLY A 192 1.51 23.48 -2.16
CA GLY A 192 0.58 24.34 -2.90
C GLY A 192 0.95 25.82 -2.95
N LYS A 193 2.21 26.17 -2.60
CA LYS A 193 2.69 27.56 -2.50
C LYS A 193 3.35 28.09 -3.78
N CYS A 194 3.46 27.28 -4.82
CA CYS A 194 4.08 27.68 -6.09
C CYS A 194 3.10 28.36 -7.08
N GLY A 195 1.88 28.67 -6.64
CA GLY A 195 0.82 29.24 -7.48
C GLY A 195 0.23 28.27 -8.51
N ILE A 196 0.51 26.99 -8.37
CA ILE A 196 -0.07 25.90 -9.15
C ILE A 196 -0.97 25.10 -8.21
N GLU A 197 -2.24 24.99 -8.54
CA GLU A 197 -3.22 24.22 -7.77
C GLU A 197 -2.97 22.74 -7.98
N LEU A 198 -2.66 22.02 -6.89
CA LEU A 198 -2.58 20.57 -6.87
C LEU A 198 -3.99 19.98 -6.71
N LYS A 199 -4.36 19.13 -7.62
CA LYS A 199 -5.57 18.30 -7.47
C LYS A 199 -5.22 17.08 -6.62
N GLY A 200 -5.59 17.12 -5.34
CA GLY A 200 -5.19 16.12 -4.36
C GLY A 200 -3.92 16.51 -3.59
N ASN A 201 -3.66 15.79 -2.49
CA ASN A 201 -2.55 16.10 -1.58
C ASN A 201 -1.76 14.85 -1.16
N ASN A 202 -1.83 13.80 -1.95
CA ASN A 202 -1.05 12.59 -1.75
C ASN A 202 0.12 12.50 -2.74
N ILE A 203 1.06 11.62 -2.46
CA ILE A 203 2.29 11.46 -3.26
C ILE A 203 1.97 11.04 -4.71
N ARG A 204 0.93 10.22 -4.94
CA ARG A 204 0.50 9.78 -6.27
C ARG A 204 0.08 10.97 -7.13
N ASP A 205 -0.77 11.84 -6.58
CA ASP A 205 -1.24 13.04 -7.28
C ASP A 205 -0.09 13.99 -7.60
N CYS A 206 0.86 14.17 -6.66
CA CYS A 206 2.05 14.99 -6.87
C CYS A 206 2.91 14.45 -8.03
N ILE A 207 3.11 13.14 -8.12
CA ILE A 207 3.88 12.52 -9.21
C ILE A 207 3.18 12.70 -10.55
N ASP A 208 1.88 12.40 -10.63
CA ASP A 208 1.14 12.45 -11.90
C ASP A 208 1.03 13.86 -12.46
N GLN A 209 0.94 14.88 -11.61
CA GLN A 209 0.80 16.27 -12.01
C GLN A 209 2.15 16.98 -12.22
N LEU A 210 3.27 16.38 -11.84
CA LEU A 210 4.60 17.02 -11.88
C LEU A 210 4.98 17.56 -13.27
N PRO A 211 4.86 16.80 -14.38
CA PRO A 211 5.26 17.32 -15.72
C PRO A 211 4.47 18.57 -16.12
N ASP A 212 3.16 18.57 -15.86
CA ASP A 212 2.30 19.71 -16.18
C ASP A 212 2.58 20.92 -15.27
N ALA A 213 2.89 20.67 -14.01
CA ALA A 213 3.27 21.71 -13.06
C ALA A 213 4.55 22.45 -13.52
N LEU A 214 5.57 21.72 -13.94
CA LEU A 214 6.82 22.29 -14.44
C LEU A 214 6.60 23.13 -15.71
N ARG A 215 5.74 22.66 -16.63
CA ARG A 215 5.38 23.41 -17.85
C ARG A 215 4.65 24.72 -17.53
N ARG A 216 3.66 24.68 -16.63
CA ARG A 216 2.86 25.85 -16.21
C ARG A 216 3.71 26.88 -15.49
N TYR A 217 4.64 26.46 -14.65
CA TYR A 217 5.56 27.34 -13.93
C TYR A 217 6.48 28.09 -14.89
N LYS A 218 7.02 27.39 -15.91
CA LYS A 218 7.84 28.00 -16.96
C LYS A 218 7.06 29.07 -17.77
N GLY A 219 5.78 28.85 -18.03
CA GLY A 219 4.89 29.81 -18.70
C GLY A 219 4.70 31.09 -17.88
N LYS A 220 4.47 30.97 -16.55
CA LYS A 220 4.34 32.15 -15.67
C LYS A 220 5.63 32.96 -15.53
N ALA A 221 6.78 32.31 -15.45
CA ALA A 221 8.09 32.98 -15.37
C ALA A 221 8.47 33.73 -16.64
N ARG A 222 7.85 33.46 -17.79
CA ARG A 222 8.05 34.20 -19.06
C ARG A 222 7.05 35.34 -19.24
N ALA A 223 5.97 35.37 -18.50
CA ALA A 223 4.90 36.37 -18.57
C ALA A 223 5.03 37.48 -17.51
N ALA A 224 5.96 37.33 -16.56
CA ALA A 224 6.36 38.33 -15.57
C ALA A 224 7.70 38.97 -15.92
#